data_96d4b745a53d80a8482a725bb19c2a2d
#
_entry.id   96d4b745a53d80a8482a725bb19c2a2d
#
_cell.length_a   1.000
_cell.length_b   1.000
_cell.length_c   1.000
_cell.angle_alpha   90.00
_cell.angle_beta   90.00
_cell.angle_gamma   90.00
#
_symmetry.space_group_name_H-M   'P 1'
#
loop_
_entity.id
_entity.type
_entity.pdbx_description
1 polymer ?
#
loop_
_entity_poly.entity_id
_entity_poly.type
_entity_poly.pdbx_seq_one_letter_code
_entity_poly.pdbx_strand_id
1 'polypeptide(L)'
;MRVRGLLWFNALLSMMPATLFAGAVVEGRVELPKSHSAPVQAKRYEIVTKGGVLSTQPPLAVVYLEGAFPTAASPPPKEIAQKGLTFIPALLPVQVGTKVAFPNLDDTYHNIFSYSPAKRFDLGRYRPEERPVPAEVFDKPGLVTLRCDIHEHMRGLILVLDTPYFVTTNPDGHFRLSGLPAGHYTLKAWINSRTTREKPVDLKDGQTLHVDFP
;
A
#
# COMPACT_ATOMS: atom_id res chain seq x y z
N MET A 1 -35.09 -22.14 -67.78
CA MET A 1 -34.21 -21.23 -67.07
C MET A 1 -34.94 -20.78 -65.78
N ARG A 2 -34.49 -21.29 -64.62
CA ARG A 2 -35.03 -20.89 -63.32
C ARG A 2 -33.97 -20.06 -62.58
N VAL A 3 -34.21 -18.77 -62.39
CA VAL A 3 -33.33 -17.87 -61.66
C VAL A 3 -33.68 -18.02 -60.15
N ARG A 4 -32.70 -18.49 -59.35
CA ARG A 4 -32.81 -18.56 -57.87
C ARG A 4 -32.41 -17.20 -57.28
N GLY A 5 -33.35 -16.50 -56.70
CA GLY A 5 -33.10 -15.27 -55.94
C GLY A 5 -32.40 -15.60 -54.60
N LEU A 6 -31.23 -14.99 -54.39
CA LEU A 6 -30.44 -15.09 -53.14
C LEU A 6 -30.92 -14.00 -52.18
N LEU A 7 -31.64 -14.44 -51.14
CA LEU A 7 -32.03 -13.55 -50.04
C LEU A 7 -30.84 -13.28 -49.13
N TRP A 8 -30.36 -12.05 -49.09
CA TRP A 8 -29.35 -11.57 -48.14
C TRP A 8 -30.07 -11.25 -46.79
N PHE A 9 -29.81 -12.04 -45.75
CA PHE A 9 -30.19 -11.69 -44.40
C PHE A 9 -29.15 -10.71 -43.83
N ASN A 10 -29.49 -9.43 -43.72
CA ASN A 10 -28.73 -8.47 -42.96
C ASN A 10 -28.98 -8.68 -41.46
N ALA A 11 -28.08 -9.34 -40.76
CA ALA A 11 -28.08 -9.39 -39.31
C ALA A 11 -27.56 -8.03 -38.75
N LEU A 12 -28.46 -7.18 -38.30
CA LEU A 12 -28.16 -6.00 -37.51
C LEU A 12 -27.60 -6.47 -36.17
N LEU A 13 -26.27 -6.42 -36.02
CA LEU A 13 -25.61 -6.63 -34.73
C LEU A 13 -25.85 -5.38 -33.87
N SER A 14 -26.83 -5.46 -32.96
CA SER A 14 -27.11 -4.41 -31.99
C SER A 14 -25.93 -4.33 -31.01
N MET A 15 -25.04 -3.36 -31.20
CA MET A 15 -24.04 -2.97 -30.23
C MET A 15 -24.76 -2.33 -29.04
N MET A 16 -24.99 -3.08 -27.95
CA MET A 16 -25.35 -2.50 -26.68
C MET A 16 -24.17 -1.63 -26.19
N PRO A 17 -24.41 -0.38 -25.79
CA PRO A 17 -23.37 0.43 -25.18
C PRO A 17 -22.95 -0.24 -23.88
N ALA A 18 -21.66 -0.56 -23.73
CA ALA A 18 -21.08 -0.94 -22.45
C ALA A 18 -21.19 0.26 -21.53
N THR A 19 -22.13 0.23 -20.59
CA THR A 19 -22.20 1.20 -19.51
C THR A 19 -20.96 0.99 -18.66
N LEU A 20 -19.97 1.88 -18.79
CA LEU A 20 -18.87 2.01 -17.86
C LEU A 20 -19.49 2.45 -16.52
N PHE A 21 -19.72 1.50 -15.63
CA PHE A 21 -20.08 1.82 -14.26
C PHE A 21 -18.87 2.52 -13.63
N ALA A 22 -19.01 3.80 -13.31
CA ALA A 22 -18.04 4.51 -12.53
C ALA A 22 -18.11 3.93 -11.11
N GLY A 23 -17.04 3.24 -10.67
CA GLY A 23 -16.98 2.68 -9.32
C GLY A 23 -17.22 3.75 -8.24
N ALA A 24 -17.59 3.31 -7.05
CA ALA A 24 -17.80 4.21 -5.92
C ALA A 24 -16.47 4.84 -5.47
N VAL A 25 -16.59 5.97 -4.80
CA VAL A 25 -15.47 6.70 -4.17
C VAL A 25 -15.79 6.86 -2.69
N VAL A 26 -14.78 6.62 -1.84
CA VAL A 26 -14.83 7.00 -0.43
C VAL A 26 -13.71 8.00 -0.16
N GLU A 27 -14.06 9.12 0.45
CA GLU A 27 -13.10 10.14 0.84
C GLU A 27 -13.39 10.63 2.26
N GLY A 28 -12.41 11.25 2.89
CA GLY A 28 -12.57 11.74 4.25
C GLY A 28 -11.24 11.98 4.93
N ARG A 29 -11.27 11.97 6.25
CA ARG A 29 -10.10 12.25 7.09
C ARG A 29 -9.94 11.20 8.18
N VAL A 30 -8.71 10.80 8.42
CA VAL A 30 -8.29 10.02 9.61
C VAL A 30 -7.60 10.97 10.58
N GLU A 31 -8.04 11.00 11.85
CA GLU A 31 -7.30 11.72 12.88
C GLU A 31 -5.99 10.99 13.18
N LEU A 32 -4.88 11.60 12.78
CA LEU A 32 -3.55 11.05 12.96
C LEU A 32 -2.99 11.42 14.34
N PRO A 33 -2.18 10.54 14.96
CA PRO A 33 -1.49 10.90 16.19
C PRO A 33 -0.60 12.13 15.97
N LYS A 34 -0.50 12.97 16.98
CA LYS A 34 0.41 14.12 16.93
C LYS A 34 1.83 13.62 16.69
N SER A 35 2.52 14.22 15.73
CA SER A 35 3.93 13.93 15.51
C SER A 35 4.73 14.34 16.76
N HIS A 36 5.32 13.38 17.43
CA HIS A 36 6.29 13.66 18.48
C HIS A 36 7.68 13.73 17.85
N SER A 37 7.87 14.63 16.90
CA SER A 37 9.19 14.92 16.36
C SER A 37 9.99 15.72 17.39
N ALA A 38 10.64 15.04 18.32
CA ALA A 38 11.86 15.60 18.86
C ALA A 38 12.86 15.65 17.71
N PRO A 39 13.46 16.81 17.39
CA PRO A 39 14.52 16.86 16.39
C PRO A 39 15.60 15.87 16.82
N VAL A 40 15.88 14.89 15.95
CA VAL A 40 17.02 13.98 16.14
C VAL A 40 18.26 14.84 15.93
N GLN A 41 18.81 15.43 17.00
CA GLN A 41 20.15 15.94 16.96
C GLN A 41 21.08 14.73 16.88
N ALA A 42 21.65 14.52 15.70
CA ALA A 42 22.70 13.55 15.49
C ALA A 42 23.93 13.95 16.31
N LYS A 43 23.99 13.59 17.58
CA LYS A 43 25.26 13.41 18.28
C LYS A 43 25.92 12.21 17.66
N ARG A 44 27.17 12.31 17.32
CA ARG A 44 27.99 11.44 16.47
C ARG A 44 27.84 9.90 16.69
N TYR A 45 27.20 9.44 17.75
CA TYR A 45 26.98 8.01 18.09
C TYR A 45 25.73 7.74 18.96
N GLU A 46 24.86 8.72 19.18
CA GLU A 46 23.63 8.51 19.96
C GLU A 46 22.39 8.87 19.15
N ILE A 47 21.94 7.93 18.34
CA ILE A 47 20.56 7.96 17.87
C ILE A 47 19.74 7.18 18.89
N VAL A 48 19.39 7.82 19.99
CA VAL A 48 18.52 7.23 20.99
C VAL A 48 17.07 7.47 20.59
N THR A 49 16.46 6.49 19.94
CA THR A 49 15.01 6.39 19.87
C THR A 49 14.49 5.91 21.24
N LYS A 50 14.28 6.79 22.17
CA LYS A 50 13.47 6.50 23.36
C LYS A 50 12.02 6.31 22.94
N GLY A 51 11.55 5.09 22.93
CA GLY A 51 10.15 4.77 22.67
C GLY A 51 9.96 3.79 21.50
N GLY A 52 9.69 2.54 21.80
CA GLY A 52 9.60 1.41 20.91
C GLY A 52 8.41 1.38 19.94
N VAL A 53 7.90 2.52 19.46
CA VAL A 53 6.85 2.58 18.47
C VAL A 53 7.45 3.07 17.17
N LEU A 54 7.44 2.20 16.15
CA LEU A 54 7.75 2.59 14.79
C LEU A 54 6.68 3.58 14.33
N SER A 55 7.04 4.83 14.13
CA SER A 55 6.16 5.83 13.57
C SER A 55 6.72 6.34 12.26
N THR A 56 5.87 6.57 11.29
CA THR A 56 6.21 7.33 10.09
C THR A 56 6.39 8.79 10.45
N GLN A 57 7.24 9.50 9.73
CA GLN A 57 7.47 10.93 9.89
C GLN A 57 7.20 11.64 8.56
N PRO A 58 6.10 12.37 8.40
CA PRO A 58 4.96 12.55 9.32
C PRO A 58 4.15 11.25 9.53
N PRO A 59 3.36 11.16 10.61
CA PRO A 59 2.47 10.03 10.81
C PRO A 59 1.47 9.93 9.66
N LEU A 60 1.23 8.71 9.19
CA LEU A 60 0.31 8.40 8.09
C LEU A 60 -0.59 7.24 8.50
N ALA A 61 -1.76 7.15 7.89
CA ALA A 61 -2.64 5.99 8.00
C ALA A 61 -2.80 5.32 6.64
N VAL A 62 -3.18 4.05 6.65
CA VAL A 62 -3.61 3.32 5.45
C VAL A 62 -5.11 3.04 5.57
N VAL A 63 -5.88 3.58 4.62
CA VAL A 63 -7.32 3.31 4.53
C VAL A 63 -7.53 2.23 3.48
N TYR A 64 -8.31 1.21 3.81
CA TYR A 64 -8.57 0.08 2.91
C TYR A 64 -9.95 -0.52 3.10
N LEU A 65 -10.46 -1.12 2.04
CA LEU A 65 -11.72 -1.83 2.04
C LEU A 65 -11.47 -3.30 2.39
N GLU A 66 -12.09 -3.79 3.47
CA GLU A 66 -12.05 -5.21 3.81
C GLU A 66 -13.19 -5.95 3.12
N GLY A 67 -12.88 -7.10 2.54
CA GLY A 67 -13.83 -7.95 1.84
C GLY A 67 -13.12 -9.05 1.06
N ALA A 68 -13.89 -9.95 0.47
CA ALA A 68 -13.37 -10.95 -0.44
C ALA A 68 -13.32 -10.37 -1.85
N PHE A 69 -12.13 -10.04 -2.31
CA PHE A 69 -11.91 -9.49 -3.66
C PHE A 69 -11.08 -10.45 -4.50
N PRO A 70 -11.27 -10.46 -5.82
CA PRO A 70 -10.37 -11.20 -6.70
C PRO A 70 -8.93 -10.72 -6.52
N THR A 71 -8.05 -11.64 -6.18
CA THR A 71 -6.62 -11.32 -6.07
C THR A 71 -6.04 -11.20 -7.48
N ALA A 72 -5.38 -10.10 -7.78
CA ALA A 72 -4.61 -9.99 -9.01
C ALA A 72 -3.53 -11.08 -9.02
N ALA A 73 -3.41 -11.82 -10.13
CA ALA A 73 -2.44 -12.90 -10.25
C ALA A 73 -0.99 -12.41 -10.03
N SER A 74 -0.71 -11.15 -10.31
CA SER A 74 0.58 -10.51 -10.08
C SER A 74 0.35 -9.00 -9.88
N PRO A 75 0.29 -8.50 -8.63
CA PRO A 75 0.24 -7.06 -8.39
C PRO A 75 1.48 -6.37 -8.96
N PRO A 76 1.37 -5.10 -9.40
CA PRO A 76 2.51 -4.37 -9.94
C PRO A 76 3.63 -4.25 -8.88
N PRO A 77 4.91 -4.40 -9.27
CA PRO A 77 6.02 -4.31 -8.36
C PRO A 77 6.10 -2.93 -7.71
N LYS A 78 6.63 -2.90 -6.49
CA LYS A 78 6.82 -1.70 -5.68
C LYS A 78 8.28 -1.59 -5.25
N GLU A 79 8.62 -0.46 -4.64
CA GLU A 79 9.97 -0.16 -4.20
C GLU A 79 9.97 0.55 -2.85
N ILE A 80 10.95 0.20 -2.01
CA ILE A 80 11.36 0.97 -0.84
C ILE A 80 12.86 1.24 -0.98
N ALA A 81 13.21 2.48 -1.26
CA ALA A 81 14.60 2.89 -1.39
C ALA A 81 15.25 3.15 -0.01
N GLN A 82 16.55 2.94 0.08
CA GLN A 82 17.39 3.37 1.18
C GLN A 82 18.09 4.65 0.74
N LYS A 83 17.76 5.78 1.36
CA LYS A 83 18.31 7.09 1.01
C LYS A 83 18.35 8.02 2.22
N GLY A 84 19.49 8.67 2.43
CA GLY A 84 19.70 9.55 3.57
C GLY A 84 19.59 8.82 4.90
N LEU A 85 20.08 7.57 4.97
CA LEU A 85 20.01 6.67 6.12
C LEU A 85 18.58 6.43 6.60
N THR A 86 17.61 6.38 5.67
CA THR A 86 16.19 6.09 5.94
C THR A 86 15.59 5.18 4.88
N PHE A 87 14.44 4.56 5.17
CA PHE A 87 13.62 3.87 4.19
C PHE A 87 12.58 4.83 3.59
N ILE A 88 12.50 4.89 2.25
CA ILE A 88 11.58 5.78 1.52
C ILE A 88 10.76 4.96 0.52
N PRO A 89 9.42 4.93 0.66
CA PRO A 89 8.63 5.48 1.77
C PRO A 89 8.83 4.72 3.09
N ALA A 90 8.63 5.38 4.22
CA ALA A 90 8.72 4.76 5.54
C ALA A 90 7.54 3.81 5.84
N LEU A 91 6.40 4.00 5.15
CA LEU A 91 5.21 3.13 5.18
C LEU A 91 4.78 2.83 3.75
N LEU A 92 4.75 1.55 3.38
CA LEU A 92 4.31 1.08 2.08
C LEU A 92 3.19 0.05 2.25
N PRO A 93 1.93 0.37 1.91
CA PRO A 93 0.90 -0.64 1.76
C PRO A 93 1.08 -1.38 0.42
N VAL A 94 0.90 -2.69 0.44
CA VAL A 94 0.97 -3.55 -0.74
C VAL A 94 -0.12 -4.62 -0.69
N GLN A 95 -0.56 -5.09 -1.85
CA GLN A 95 -1.40 -6.28 -1.93
C GLN A 95 -0.55 -7.55 -1.76
N VAL A 96 -1.15 -8.60 -1.21
CA VAL A 96 -0.55 -9.95 -1.17
C VAL A 96 -0.07 -10.36 -2.58
N GLY A 97 1.14 -10.92 -2.67
CA GLY A 97 1.80 -11.29 -3.93
C GLY A 97 2.67 -10.20 -4.54
N THR A 98 2.68 -8.98 -3.98
CA THR A 98 3.51 -7.89 -4.50
C THR A 98 5.00 -8.19 -4.29
N LYS A 99 5.78 -8.03 -5.36
CA LYS A 99 7.25 -7.99 -5.30
C LYS A 99 7.70 -6.56 -4.94
N VAL A 100 8.48 -6.43 -3.88
CA VAL A 100 9.08 -5.14 -3.47
C VAL A 100 10.59 -5.21 -3.67
N ALA A 101 11.13 -4.25 -4.42
CA ALA A 101 12.56 -4.05 -4.60
C ALA A 101 13.11 -3.06 -3.55
N PHE A 102 14.38 -3.22 -3.22
CA PHE A 102 15.05 -2.44 -2.17
C PHE A 102 16.35 -1.81 -2.68
N PRO A 103 16.30 -0.80 -3.56
CA PRO A 103 17.53 -0.16 -4.02
C PRO A 103 18.21 0.61 -2.89
N ASN A 104 19.55 0.50 -2.84
CA ASN A 104 20.39 1.35 -2.03
C ASN A 104 20.78 2.58 -2.86
N LEU A 105 20.44 3.77 -2.41
CA LEU A 105 20.72 5.06 -3.06
C LEU A 105 21.69 5.93 -2.25
N ASP A 106 22.23 5.40 -1.15
CA ASP A 106 23.31 6.02 -0.38
C ASP A 106 24.67 5.47 -0.86
N ASP A 107 25.74 6.15 -0.58
CA ASP A 107 27.12 5.75 -0.93
C ASP A 107 27.77 4.79 0.08
N THR A 108 26.97 4.22 0.98
CA THR A 108 27.39 3.31 2.04
C THR A 108 26.68 1.97 1.98
N TYR A 109 27.16 0.99 2.74
CA TYR A 109 26.48 -0.29 2.91
C TYR A 109 25.20 -0.12 3.72
N HIS A 110 24.15 -0.81 3.27
CA HIS A 110 22.95 -1.08 4.05
C HIS A 110 22.66 -2.57 4.07
N ASN A 111 21.82 -2.95 5.02
CA ASN A 111 21.18 -4.25 5.11
C ASN A 111 19.69 -4.02 5.29
N ILE A 112 18.88 -4.94 4.79
CA ILE A 112 17.46 -4.98 5.11
C ILE A 112 17.09 -6.36 5.61
N PHE A 113 16.48 -6.40 6.78
CA PHE A 113 15.96 -7.63 7.34
C PHE A 113 14.61 -7.42 8.04
N SER A 114 13.87 -8.50 8.21
CA SER A 114 12.63 -8.55 8.98
C SER A 114 12.49 -9.88 9.71
N TYR A 115 12.04 -9.83 10.97
CA TYR A 115 11.62 -10.98 11.76
C TYR A 115 10.11 -11.03 11.97
N SER A 116 9.34 -10.24 11.21
CA SER A 116 7.87 -10.20 11.34
C SER A 116 7.23 -11.53 10.94
N PRO A 117 6.16 -11.99 11.63
CA PRO A 117 5.49 -13.24 11.31
C PRO A 117 4.92 -13.30 9.88
N ALA A 118 4.55 -12.15 9.30
CA ALA A 118 4.05 -12.05 7.93
C ALA A 118 5.16 -12.28 6.89
N LYS A 119 6.41 -11.86 7.18
CA LYS A 119 7.57 -12.10 6.29
C LYS A 119 8.86 -12.03 7.06
N ARG A 120 9.63 -13.13 7.04
CA ARG A 120 11.00 -13.20 7.58
C ARG A 120 11.99 -13.27 6.44
N PHE A 121 12.97 -12.39 6.44
CA PHE A 121 14.06 -12.40 5.47
C PHE A 121 15.24 -11.57 5.96
N ASP A 122 16.40 -11.79 5.36
CA ASP A 122 17.62 -11.00 5.51
C ASP A 122 18.31 -10.96 4.15
N LEU A 123 18.48 -9.76 3.59
CA LEU A 123 19.08 -9.56 2.27
C LEU A 123 20.60 -9.44 2.33
N GLY A 124 21.20 -9.51 3.54
CA GLY A 124 22.61 -9.22 3.73
C GLY A 124 22.95 -7.74 3.52
N ARG A 125 24.23 -7.41 3.62
CA ARG A 125 24.74 -6.05 3.42
C ARG A 125 25.10 -5.86 1.96
N TYR A 126 24.65 -4.76 1.35
CA TYR A 126 24.92 -4.45 -0.06
C TYR A 126 25.12 -2.95 -0.31
N ARG A 127 25.83 -2.64 -1.38
CA ARG A 127 26.16 -1.29 -1.86
C ARG A 127 25.22 -0.87 -3.00
N PRO A 128 25.18 0.44 -3.35
CA PRO A 128 24.30 0.94 -4.41
C PRO A 128 24.61 0.38 -5.80
N GLU A 129 25.86 0.02 -6.08
CA GLU A 129 26.28 -0.53 -7.38
C GLU A 129 25.99 -2.03 -7.55
N GLU A 130 25.65 -2.77 -6.49
CA GLU A 130 25.42 -4.21 -6.56
C GLU A 130 24.15 -4.56 -7.34
N ARG A 131 24.27 -5.58 -8.16
CA ARG A 131 23.18 -6.05 -9.04
C ARG A 131 23.08 -7.58 -8.99
N PRO A 132 21.86 -8.17 -9.08
CA PRO A 132 20.57 -7.45 -9.21
C PRO A 132 20.18 -6.73 -7.91
N VAL A 133 19.32 -5.70 -8.02
CA VAL A 133 18.75 -5.04 -6.84
C VAL A 133 17.95 -6.07 -6.03
N PRO A 134 18.26 -6.24 -4.73
CA PRO A 134 17.55 -7.18 -3.89
C PRO A 134 16.04 -6.92 -3.84
N ALA A 135 15.24 -7.98 -3.82
CA ALA A 135 13.78 -7.87 -3.79
C ALA A 135 13.15 -9.09 -3.13
N GLU A 136 11.99 -8.91 -2.50
CA GLU A 136 11.19 -9.95 -1.86
C GLU A 136 9.74 -9.92 -2.33
N VAL A 137 9.08 -11.09 -2.33
CA VAL A 137 7.64 -11.20 -2.58
C VAL A 137 6.91 -11.29 -1.24
N PHE A 138 5.88 -10.47 -1.06
CA PHE A 138 5.08 -10.41 0.17
C PHE A 138 3.78 -11.20 -0.01
N ASP A 139 3.81 -12.46 0.34
CA ASP A 139 2.78 -13.48 0.05
C ASP A 139 1.82 -13.77 1.21
N LYS A 140 2.01 -13.13 2.36
CA LYS A 140 1.17 -13.30 3.54
C LYS A 140 0.73 -11.95 4.11
N PRO A 141 -0.59 -11.76 4.39
CA PRO A 141 -1.08 -10.51 4.95
C PRO A 141 -0.53 -10.24 6.34
N GLY A 142 -0.36 -8.98 6.67
CA GLY A 142 0.10 -8.52 7.98
C GLY A 142 1.15 -7.41 7.92
N LEU A 143 1.59 -6.97 9.09
CA LEU A 143 2.60 -5.93 9.22
C LEU A 143 4.01 -6.53 9.16
N VAL A 144 4.83 -6.00 8.28
CA VAL A 144 6.26 -6.32 8.15
C VAL A 144 7.09 -5.11 8.55
N THR A 145 7.95 -5.28 9.54
CA THR A 145 8.87 -4.26 10.03
C THR A 145 10.23 -4.46 9.40
N LEU A 146 10.70 -3.46 8.65
CA LEU A 146 12.03 -3.42 8.07
C LEU A 146 13.02 -2.79 9.03
N ARG A 147 14.24 -3.31 9.06
CA ARG A 147 15.35 -2.82 9.87
C ARG A 147 16.65 -2.92 9.09
N CYS A 148 17.65 -2.13 9.52
CA CYS A 148 19.04 -2.23 9.10
C CYS A 148 19.90 -2.62 10.32
N ASP A 149 20.86 -3.51 10.13
CA ASP A 149 21.76 -3.96 11.21
C ASP A 149 22.95 -3.00 11.44
N ILE A 150 23.25 -2.15 10.45
CA ILE A 150 24.35 -1.17 10.51
C ILE A 150 23.83 0.15 11.12
N HIS A 151 22.62 0.56 10.73
CA HIS A 151 22.02 1.82 11.13
C HIS A 151 20.72 1.53 11.90
N GLU A 152 20.81 1.34 13.21
CA GLU A 152 19.70 0.87 14.06
C GLU A 152 18.46 1.77 14.04
N HIS A 153 18.62 3.04 13.70
CA HIS A 153 17.51 3.99 13.55
C HIS A 153 16.71 3.80 12.25
N MET A 154 17.30 3.14 11.22
CA MET A 154 16.58 2.88 9.97
C MET A 154 15.46 1.87 10.20
N ARG A 155 14.25 2.35 10.06
CA ARG A 155 13.04 1.55 10.24
C ARG A 155 12.02 1.88 9.17
N GLY A 156 11.35 0.85 8.66
CA GLY A 156 10.29 0.96 7.68
C GLY A 156 9.19 -0.04 7.95
N LEU A 157 8.02 0.20 7.35
CA LEU A 157 6.85 -0.64 7.50
C LEU A 157 6.30 -1.01 6.12
N ILE A 158 6.00 -2.29 5.93
CA ILE A 158 5.17 -2.77 4.82
C ILE A 158 3.90 -3.33 5.42
N LEU A 159 2.75 -2.78 5.02
CA LEU A 159 1.45 -3.32 5.38
C LEU A 159 0.93 -4.16 4.21
N VAL A 160 0.96 -5.48 4.36
CA VAL A 160 0.50 -6.43 3.35
C VAL A 160 -0.99 -6.68 3.54
N LEU A 161 -1.79 -6.41 2.51
CA LEU A 161 -3.25 -6.43 2.53
C LEU A 161 -3.81 -7.46 1.56
N ASP A 162 -4.90 -8.12 1.93
CA ASP A 162 -5.63 -9.07 1.06
C ASP A 162 -6.50 -8.37 0.00
N THR A 163 -6.66 -7.06 0.09
CA THR A 163 -7.50 -6.25 -0.78
C THR A 163 -6.66 -5.44 -1.77
N PRO A 164 -7.14 -5.20 -3.01
CA PRO A 164 -6.52 -4.25 -3.93
C PRO A 164 -6.94 -2.79 -3.66
N TYR A 165 -7.93 -2.57 -2.79
CA TYR A 165 -8.51 -1.26 -2.53
C TYR A 165 -7.92 -0.64 -1.27
N PHE A 166 -6.86 0.11 -1.42
CA PHE A 166 -6.20 0.83 -0.31
C PHE A 166 -5.54 2.11 -0.79
N VAL A 167 -5.34 3.03 0.15
CA VAL A 167 -4.64 4.30 -0.06
C VAL A 167 -3.94 4.73 1.24
N THR A 168 -2.81 5.40 1.11
CA THR A 168 -2.15 6.08 2.24
C THR A 168 -2.72 7.51 2.34
N THR A 169 -2.99 7.97 3.56
CA THR A 169 -3.41 9.36 3.80
C THR A 169 -2.30 10.34 3.44
N ASN A 170 -2.66 11.60 3.21
CA ASN A 170 -1.68 12.68 3.26
C ASN A 170 -1.30 13.00 4.73
N PRO A 171 -0.30 13.88 4.98
CA PRO A 171 0.11 14.27 6.34
C PRO A 171 -0.98 14.91 7.20
N ASP A 172 -2.01 15.47 6.58
CA ASP A 172 -3.17 16.06 7.28
C ASP A 172 -4.26 15.02 7.59
N GLY A 173 -4.03 13.75 7.18
CA GLY A 173 -4.95 12.64 7.39
C GLY A 173 -6.00 12.47 6.30
N HIS A 174 -6.05 13.32 5.27
CA HIS A 174 -7.03 13.17 4.18
C HIS A 174 -6.70 12.00 3.28
N PHE A 175 -7.76 11.33 2.81
CA PHE A 175 -7.68 10.23 1.86
C PHE A 175 -8.80 10.31 0.81
N ARG A 176 -8.55 9.68 -0.33
CA ARG A 176 -9.54 9.42 -1.37
C ARG A 176 -9.28 8.05 -1.99
N LEU A 177 -10.21 7.13 -1.82
CA LEU A 177 -10.17 5.77 -2.33
C LEU A 177 -11.24 5.62 -3.42
N SER A 178 -10.86 5.32 -4.64
CA SER A 178 -11.74 5.31 -5.81
C SER A 178 -11.75 3.95 -6.53
N GLY A 179 -12.71 3.79 -7.44
CA GLY A 179 -12.87 2.55 -8.20
C GLY A 179 -13.39 1.40 -7.37
N LEU A 180 -14.13 1.69 -6.30
CA LEU A 180 -14.65 0.70 -5.39
C LEU A 180 -15.89 0.02 -5.96
N PRO A 181 -16.03 -1.32 -5.80
CA PRO A 181 -17.23 -2.01 -6.21
C PRO A 181 -18.42 -1.64 -5.32
N ALA A 182 -19.64 -1.61 -5.90
CA ALA A 182 -20.86 -1.48 -5.13
C ALA A 182 -21.05 -2.68 -4.20
N GLY A 183 -21.62 -2.45 -3.00
CA GLY A 183 -21.85 -3.50 -2.00
C GLY A 183 -21.68 -3.01 -0.57
N HIS A 184 -21.83 -3.95 0.36
CA HIS A 184 -21.66 -3.73 1.80
C HIS A 184 -20.27 -4.20 2.21
N TYR A 185 -19.48 -3.31 2.83
CA TYR A 185 -18.10 -3.58 3.20
C TYR A 185 -17.75 -2.98 4.57
N THR A 186 -16.60 -3.35 5.08
CA THR A 186 -15.97 -2.66 6.21
C THR A 186 -14.82 -1.80 5.69
N LEU A 187 -14.92 -0.49 5.87
CA LEU A 187 -13.80 0.43 5.62
C LEU A 187 -12.92 0.49 6.87
N LYS A 188 -11.64 0.22 6.70
CA LYS A 188 -10.66 0.22 7.79
C LYS A 188 -9.61 1.31 7.60
N ALA A 189 -9.21 1.94 8.71
CA ALA A 189 -8.10 2.87 8.80
C ALA A 189 -7.04 2.31 9.76
N TRP A 190 -5.98 1.73 9.21
CA TRP A 190 -4.81 1.32 9.99
C TRP A 190 -3.95 2.54 10.28
N ILE A 191 -3.73 2.84 11.55
CA ILE A 191 -2.97 4.01 12.00
C ILE A 191 -1.58 3.59 12.52
N ASN A 192 -1.51 2.48 13.23
CA ASN A 192 -0.27 1.89 13.73
C ASN A 192 -0.50 0.43 14.14
N SER A 193 0.53 -0.24 14.63
CA SER A 193 0.47 -1.66 15.02
C SER A 193 -0.53 -1.99 16.16
N ARG A 194 -1.08 -1.00 16.84
CA ARG A 194 -2.02 -1.15 17.96
C ARG A 194 -3.41 -0.57 17.66
N THR A 195 -3.53 0.24 16.60
CA THR A 195 -4.74 1.02 16.34
C THR A 195 -5.17 0.85 14.90
N THR A 196 -6.28 0.17 14.73
CA THR A 196 -7.07 0.15 13.49
C THR A 196 -8.48 0.55 13.85
N ARG A 197 -9.06 1.48 13.10
CA ARG A 197 -10.46 1.90 13.23
C ARG A 197 -11.24 1.34 12.06
N GLU A 198 -12.54 1.10 12.26
CA GLU A 198 -13.38 0.51 11.23
C GLU A 198 -14.77 1.13 11.23
N LYS A 199 -15.38 1.18 10.05
CA LYS A 199 -16.77 1.61 9.84
C LYS A 199 -17.42 0.76 8.75
N PRO A 200 -18.67 0.30 8.94
CA PRO A 200 -19.42 -0.29 7.86
C PRO A 200 -19.76 0.78 6.81
N VAL A 201 -19.70 0.41 5.55
CA VAL A 201 -20.04 1.28 4.42
C VAL A 201 -20.93 0.54 3.43
N ASP A 202 -21.90 1.26 2.87
CA ASP A 202 -22.77 0.80 1.78
C ASP A 202 -22.43 1.62 0.54
N LEU A 203 -21.81 0.99 -0.45
CA LEU A 203 -21.28 1.65 -1.65
C LEU A 203 -22.21 1.40 -2.84
N LYS A 204 -22.50 2.47 -3.58
CA LYS A 204 -23.28 2.42 -4.83
C LYS A 204 -22.43 2.95 -5.98
N ASP A 205 -22.61 2.38 -7.16
CA ASP A 205 -21.90 2.81 -8.36
C ASP A 205 -22.05 4.33 -8.59
N GLY A 206 -20.93 4.98 -8.88
CA GLY A 206 -20.85 6.42 -9.11
C GLY A 206 -21.03 7.29 -7.87
N GLN A 207 -21.25 6.72 -6.69
CA GLN A 207 -21.42 7.46 -5.44
C GLN A 207 -20.06 7.94 -4.90
N THR A 208 -20.04 9.16 -4.35
CA THR A 208 -18.99 9.59 -3.43
C THR A 208 -19.54 9.58 -2.01
N LEU A 209 -18.93 8.79 -1.13
CA LEU A 209 -19.27 8.68 0.29
C LEU A 209 -18.20 9.37 1.13
N HIS A 210 -18.60 10.22 2.06
CA HIS A 210 -17.68 10.87 3.01
C HIS A 210 -17.63 10.11 4.34
N VAL A 211 -16.42 9.72 4.77
CA VAL A 211 -16.21 8.92 5.99
C VAL A 211 -14.98 9.43 6.74
N ASP A 212 -15.19 9.96 7.95
CA ASP A 212 -14.10 10.38 8.84
C ASP A 212 -13.85 9.34 9.94
N PHE A 213 -12.58 9.21 10.33
CA PHE A 213 -12.12 8.40 11.47
C PHE A 213 -11.53 9.31 12.53
N PRO A 214 -12.28 9.57 13.65
CA PRO A 214 -11.83 10.43 14.75
C PRO A 214 -10.65 9.86 15.49
#